data_7e63e028db43c47c4fa226846d86590b
#
_entry.id   7e63e028db43c47c4fa226846d86590b
#
_cell.length_a   1.000
_cell.length_b   1.000
_cell.length_c   1.000
_cell.angle_alpha   90.00
_cell.angle_beta   90.00
_cell.angle_gamma   90.00
#
_symmetry.space_group_name_H-M   'P 1'
#
loop_
_entity.id
_entity.type
_entity.pdbx_description
1 polymer ?
#
loop_
_entity_poly.entity_id
_entity_poly.type
_entity_poly.pdbx_seq_one_letter_code
_entity_poly.pdbx_strand_id
1 'polypeptide(L)'
;FKQKTAYEIGVRLVGSEMCIRDSSYDEPASFYGRLADGIWISDDYREFAFRIRENAKWHDGTPLTVDDVVFTFRHYKEKGNAGIRTALADLDRVEKIGEREVYFSVKKDSEGTPVLPFAVGTFAIQSRAYWAVNDPTKTTIVPPLGSGPYKVKEFVLGRYVLYERVDDYWGREVPIMKGRHNFQFLKCDYFRDESIMVESIKADVIDVRHESVSKQWMTQYFFPAQEQGLFKRELVYLDRPWGMWWPIIWNLEEEKFQDIRVREALWLVHDYKWANRVLMYDFYEYASSYFYNSPMAHEGLPSDKELELLLPFKDELPERVFTQEWIEPETDGFGQNRERIARALELFAEAGYSIIDGVMTNQETGEPFTIDFIFVSSFNLRKGMPFIEALNRIGIETTARSPEVSNWIYRMQSGKFEGGDALYIPNNTPGLALRNWFSSRSADLPLSQNWMNIRNPVVDFLIDKVMQAREREDFYAATRALDRVLLWNFYWVPDHAMPGYRLVHWDRFGQPDTDIALTQGETWLDTWWWDEAKAERVEVGMQQLRSD
;
A
#
# COMPACT_ATOMS: atom_id res chain seq x y z
N PHE A 1 -7.70 -8.23 -7.77
CA PHE A 1 -6.27 -8.14 -7.43
C PHE A 1 -5.37 -8.27 -8.67
N LYS A 2 -5.68 -9.20 -9.60
CA LYS A 2 -4.90 -9.43 -10.82
C LYS A 2 -4.93 -8.24 -11.80
N GLN A 3 -6.02 -7.49 -11.88
CA GLN A 3 -6.09 -6.28 -12.71
C GLN A 3 -5.28 -5.10 -12.14
N LYS A 4 -5.15 -5.01 -10.81
CA LYS A 4 -4.41 -3.93 -10.16
C LYS A 4 -2.91 -4.03 -10.39
N THR A 5 -2.33 -5.23 -10.31
CA THR A 5 -0.90 -5.44 -10.54
C THR A 5 -0.48 -5.11 -11.97
N ALA A 6 -1.28 -5.51 -12.97
CA ALA A 6 -0.98 -5.15 -14.37
C ALA A 6 -1.22 -3.67 -14.66
N TYR A 7 -2.20 -3.03 -14.00
CA TYR A 7 -2.39 -1.58 -14.07
C TYR A 7 -1.18 -0.85 -13.45
N GLU A 8 -0.70 -1.28 -12.29
CA GLU A 8 0.47 -0.71 -11.64
C GLU A 8 1.75 -0.91 -12.46
N ILE A 9 1.97 -2.10 -13.03
CA ILE A 9 3.07 -2.36 -13.97
C ILE A 9 2.90 -1.48 -15.22
N GLY A 10 1.70 -1.40 -15.78
CA GLY A 10 1.41 -0.56 -16.93
C GLY A 10 1.66 0.92 -16.67
N VAL A 11 1.26 1.44 -15.51
CA VAL A 11 1.52 2.84 -15.12
C VAL A 11 3.02 3.10 -14.99
N ARG A 12 3.78 2.19 -14.39
CA ARG A 12 5.23 2.34 -14.24
C ARG A 12 6.00 2.22 -15.55
N LEU A 13 5.59 1.31 -16.42
CA LEU A 13 6.31 1.02 -17.68
C LEU A 13 5.92 1.95 -18.81
N VAL A 14 4.64 2.30 -18.91
CA VAL A 14 4.07 3.07 -20.03
C VAL A 14 3.79 4.51 -19.65
N GLY A 15 3.52 4.79 -18.37
CA GLY A 15 3.20 6.12 -17.86
C GLY A 15 4.41 7.06 -17.84
N SER A 16 4.13 8.35 -17.92
CA SER A 16 5.10 9.42 -17.70
C SER A 16 4.91 9.97 -16.30
N GLU A 17 5.68 9.46 -15.33
CA GLU A 17 5.76 10.08 -14.02
C GLU A 17 6.41 11.45 -14.16
N MET A 18 5.73 12.47 -13.61
CA MET A 18 6.04 13.86 -13.95
C MET A 18 7.45 14.29 -13.61
N CYS A 19 7.87 14.18 -12.39
CA CYS A 19 9.01 15.01 -12.08
C CYS A 19 10.03 14.38 -11.21
N ILE A 20 9.57 13.55 -10.34
CA ILE A 20 10.35 13.10 -9.23
C ILE A 20 9.97 11.67 -9.05
N ARG A 21 10.89 10.77 -9.26
CA ARG A 21 10.70 9.47 -8.72
C ARG A 21 10.80 9.60 -7.21
N ASP A 22 9.80 9.05 -6.52
CA ASP A 22 9.90 8.77 -5.11
C ASP A 22 11.28 8.16 -4.83
N SER A 23 11.85 8.55 -3.74
CA SER A 23 13.14 8.12 -3.25
C SER A 23 13.39 6.65 -3.51
N SER A 24 14.60 6.29 -3.71
CA SER A 24 15.05 4.94 -3.35
C SER A 24 14.49 4.64 -1.95
N TYR A 25 13.92 3.46 -1.70
CA TYR A 25 13.29 3.18 -0.39
C TYR A 25 14.28 3.22 0.77
N ASP A 26 15.58 3.18 0.48
CA ASP A 26 16.69 3.38 1.39
C ASP A 26 16.97 4.85 1.72
N GLU A 27 16.38 5.81 0.99
CA GLU A 27 16.57 7.24 1.19
C GLU A 27 15.26 7.97 1.46
N PRO A 28 14.65 7.83 2.64
CA PRO A 28 13.41 8.51 2.98
C PRO A 28 13.48 10.02 2.75
N ALA A 29 12.43 10.61 2.19
CA ALA A 29 12.30 12.03 1.87
C ALA A 29 13.33 12.57 0.83
N SER A 30 13.98 11.69 0.06
CA SER A 30 14.87 12.06 -1.05
C SER A 30 14.16 11.84 -2.38
N PHE A 31 14.17 12.85 -3.26
CA PHE A 31 13.49 12.81 -4.55
C PHE A 31 14.44 13.14 -5.69
N TYR A 32 14.34 12.41 -6.77
CA TYR A 32 15.22 12.53 -7.93
C TYR A 32 14.46 12.96 -9.17
N GLY A 33 14.94 13.99 -9.85
CA GLY A 33 14.32 14.52 -11.07
C GLY A 33 14.33 13.53 -12.22
N ARG A 34 13.15 13.17 -12.73
CA ARG A 34 12.97 12.33 -13.93
C ARG A 34 12.55 13.18 -15.12
N LEU A 35 11.29 13.57 -15.22
CA LEU A 35 10.82 14.50 -16.25
C LEU A 35 11.25 15.94 -15.97
N ALA A 36 11.22 16.38 -14.72
CA ALA A 36 11.79 17.67 -14.35
C ALA A 36 13.29 17.58 -14.15
N ASP A 37 14.02 18.62 -14.58
CA ASP A 37 15.44 18.81 -14.35
C ASP A 37 15.73 19.93 -13.33
N GLY A 38 14.69 20.57 -12.79
CA GLY A 38 14.79 21.58 -11.75
C GLY A 38 13.47 21.78 -11.01
N ILE A 39 13.59 22.14 -9.74
CA ILE A 39 12.49 22.53 -8.86
C ILE A 39 12.86 23.81 -8.14
N TRP A 40 11.91 24.72 -8.00
CA TRP A 40 11.97 25.87 -7.10
C TRP A 40 10.81 25.79 -6.12
N ILE A 41 11.05 26.13 -4.86
CA ILE A 41 10.03 26.09 -3.79
C ILE A 41 10.23 27.35 -2.95
N SER A 42 9.12 28.07 -2.64
CA SER A 42 9.15 29.22 -1.71
C SER A 42 9.42 28.77 -0.27
N ASP A 43 9.96 29.67 0.56
CA ASP A 43 10.32 29.39 1.96
C ASP A 43 9.11 28.93 2.81
N ASP A 44 7.91 29.38 2.45
CA ASP A 44 6.65 29.04 3.09
C ASP A 44 5.93 27.84 2.45
N TYR A 45 6.55 27.21 1.44
CA TYR A 45 6.01 26.08 0.66
C TYR A 45 4.66 26.35 -0.02
N ARG A 46 4.26 27.61 -0.17
CA ARG A 46 2.98 27.97 -0.79
C ARG A 46 3.06 28.09 -2.30
N GLU A 47 4.24 28.24 -2.82
CA GLU A 47 4.52 28.36 -4.23
C GLU A 47 5.69 27.47 -4.64
N PHE A 48 5.56 26.81 -5.77
CA PHE A 48 6.65 26.00 -6.31
C PHE A 48 6.54 25.90 -7.84
N ALA A 49 7.68 25.64 -8.47
CA ALA A 49 7.74 25.48 -9.91
C ALA A 49 8.65 24.33 -10.31
N PHE A 50 8.31 23.66 -11.41
CA PHE A 50 9.15 22.65 -12.01
C PHE A 50 9.60 23.07 -13.39
N ARG A 51 10.84 22.74 -13.75
CA ARG A 51 11.38 22.90 -15.08
C ARG A 51 11.42 21.53 -15.78
N ILE A 52 10.70 21.41 -16.91
CA ILE A 52 10.57 20.17 -17.68
C ILE A 52 11.77 20.01 -18.63
N ARG A 53 12.26 18.77 -18.78
CA ARG A 53 13.34 18.44 -19.73
C ARG A 53 12.93 18.73 -21.16
N GLU A 54 13.85 19.33 -21.90
CA GLU A 54 13.62 19.73 -23.30
C GLU A 54 13.44 18.54 -24.24
N ASN A 55 14.14 17.42 -23.96
CA ASN A 55 14.12 16.23 -24.80
C ASN A 55 12.98 15.25 -24.48
N ALA A 56 12.10 15.60 -23.54
CA ALA A 56 10.98 14.73 -23.18
C ALA A 56 9.95 14.62 -24.32
N LYS A 57 9.55 13.40 -24.64
CA LYS A 57 8.60 13.13 -25.75
C LYS A 57 7.67 11.97 -25.44
N TRP A 58 6.53 11.99 -26.08
CA TRP A 58 5.56 10.91 -26.08
C TRP A 58 6.01 9.74 -26.99
N HIS A 59 5.35 8.59 -26.88
CA HIS A 59 5.66 7.40 -27.69
C HIS A 59 5.40 7.59 -29.20
N ASP A 60 4.59 8.56 -29.58
CA ASP A 60 4.37 8.95 -30.98
C ASP A 60 5.43 9.92 -31.53
N GLY A 61 6.43 10.28 -30.71
CA GLY A 61 7.51 11.20 -31.04
C GLY A 61 7.18 12.68 -30.82
N THR A 62 5.94 13.05 -30.46
CA THR A 62 5.58 14.43 -30.17
C THR A 62 6.20 14.90 -28.85
N PRO A 63 6.61 16.20 -28.73
CA PRO A 63 7.18 16.72 -27.50
C PRO A 63 6.19 16.66 -26.34
N LEU A 64 6.67 16.26 -25.15
CA LEU A 64 5.96 16.45 -23.90
C LEU A 64 6.23 17.87 -23.40
N THR A 65 5.17 18.64 -23.19
CA THR A 65 5.27 20.09 -22.94
C THR A 65 4.66 20.49 -21.60
N VAL A 66 4.93 21.73 -21.18
CA VAL A 66 4.27 22.36 -20.00
C VAL A 66 2.76 22.40 -20.16
N ASP A 67 2.26 22.51 -21.38
CA ASP A 67 0.82 22.50 -21.64
C ASP A 67 0.17 21.15 -21.30
N ASP A 68 0.89 20.02 -21.46
CA ASP A 68 0.44 18.70 -21.01
C ASP A 68 0.38 18.63 -19.48
N VAL A 69 1.36 19.22 -18.80
CA VAL A 69 1.39 19.29 -17.33
C VAL A 69 0.21 20.11 -16.80
N VAL A 70 0.01 21.33 -17.30
CA VAL A 70 -1.13 22.18 -16.91
C VAL A 70 -2.46 21.49 -17.16
N PHE A 71 -2.60 20.85 -18.33
CA PHE A 71 -3.80 20.06 -18.67
C PHE A 71 -4.00 18.94 -17.65
N THR A 72 -2.95 18.19 -17.33
CA THR A 72 -3.01 17.04 -16.40
C THR A 72 -3.62 17.42 -15.06
N PHE A 73 -3.09 18.47 -14.42
CA PHE A 73 -3.56 18.86 -13.09
C PHE A 73 -4.95 19.44 -13.09
N ARG A 74 -5.35 20.17 -14.14
CA ARG A 74 -6.74 20.61 -14.32
C ARG A 74 -7.67 19.41 -14.48
N HIS A 75 -7.28 18.48 -15.34
CA HIS A 75 -8.04 17.26 -15.60
C HIS A 75 -8.20 16.39 -14.35
N TYR A 76 -7.13 16.23 -13.55
CA TYR A 76 -7.18 15.50 -12.28
C TYR A 76 -8.07 16.19 -11.24
N LYS A 77 -8.04 17.51 -11.16
CA LYS A 77 -8.95 18.28 -10.26
C LYS A 77 -10.41 18.13 -10.65
N GLU A 78 -10.73 18.05 -11.94
CA GLU A 78 -12.09 17.96 -12.46
C GLU A 78 -12.62 16.52 -12.51
N LYS A 79 -11.83 15.58 -13.04
CA LYS A 79 -12.25 14.22 -13.39
C LYS A 79 -11.47 13.11 -12.68
N GLY A 80 -10.49 13.43 -11.88
CA GLY A 80 -9.74 12.47 -11.08
C GLY A 80 -10.64 11.73 -10.07
N ASN A 81 -10.23 10.54 -9.65
CA ASN A 81 -10.91 9.84 -8.56
C ASN A 81 -10.86 10.64 -7.25
N ALA A 82 -11.64 10.25 -6.26
CA ALA A 82 -11.74 10.97 -4.99
C ALA A 82 -10.39 11.18 -4.30
N GLY A 83 -9.52 10.15 -4.29
CA GLY A 83 -8.17 10.25 -3.70
C GLY A 83 -7.30 11.32 -4.39
N ILE A 84 -7.28 11.34 -5.72
CA ILE A 84 -6.55 12.35 -6.50
C ILE A 84 -7.10 13.76 -6.22
N ARG A 85 -8.41 13.93 -6.25
CA ARG A 85 -9.03 15.23 -5.97
C ARG A 85 -8.74 15.73 -4.56
N THR A 86 -8.74 14.82 -3.58
CA THR A 86 -8.37 15.12 -2.18
C THR A 86 -6.91 15.52 -2.08
N ALA A 87 -6.01 14.78 -2.70
CA ALA A 87 -4.56 15.08 -2.71
C ALA A 87 -4.26 16.45 -3.33
N LEU A 88 -5.04 16.87 -4.34
CA LEU A 88 -4.88 18.15 -5.05
C LEU A 88 -5.80 19.25 -4.51
N ALA A 89 -6.56 19.02 -3.43
CA ALA A 89 -7.57 19.95 -2.92
C ALA A 89 -7.00 21.30 -2.50
N ASP A 90 -5.78 21.31 -1.98
CA ASP A 90 -5.10 22.52 -1.53
C ASP A 90 -4.42 23.33 -2.66
N LEU A 91 -4.27 22.77 -3.86
CA LEU A 91 -3.76 23.51 -5.01
C LEU A 91 -4.77 24.54 -5.50
N ASP A 92 -4.30 25.77 -5.67
CA ASP A 92 -5.08 26.88 -6.29
C ASP A 92 -4.81 26.93 -7.79
N ARG A 93 -3.60 27.33 -8.18
CA ARG A 93 -3.24 27.58 -9.58
C ARG A 93 -2.21 26.58 -10.09
N VAL A 94 -2.34 26.28 -11.38
CA VAL A 94 -1.35 25.56 -12.16
C VAL A 94 -1.20 26.32 -13.48
N GLU A 95 -0.06 26.95 -13.72
CA GLU A 95 0.15 27.89 -14.81
C GLU A 95 1.49 27.68 -15.50
N LYS A 96 1.53 27.88 -16.81
CA LYS A 96 2.75 27.99 -17.59
C LYS A 96 3.37 29.36 -17.36
N ILE A 97 4.60 29.43 -16.87
CA ILE A 97 5.33 30.68 -16.64
C ILE A 97 6.52 30.87 -17.60
N GLY A 98 6.89 29.82 -18.33
CA GLY A 98 7.96 29.81 -19.33
C GLY A 98 7.74 28.68 -20.34
N GLU A 99 8.64 28.54 -21.32
CA GLU A 99 8.55 27.47 -22.33
C GLU A 99 8.67 26.08 -21.70
N ARG A 100 9.40 25.99 -20.58
CA ARG A 100 9.70 24.75 -19.88
C ARG A 100 9.27 24.78 -18.41
N GLU A 101 8.76 25.87 -17.90
CA GLU A 101 8.47 26.09 -16.48
C GLU A 101 6.96 26.08 -16.22
N VAL A 102 6.53 25.22 -15.28
CA VAL A 102 5.18 25.16 -14.74
C VAL A 102 5.18 25.59 -13.29
N TYR A 103 4.29 26.51 -12.95
CA TYR A 103 4.12 27.07 -11.61
C TYR A 103 2.86 26.54 -10.96
N PHE A 104 2.97 26.33 -9.63
CA PHE A 104 1.89 25.88 -8.77
C PHE A 104 1.77 26.82 -7.57
N SER A 105 0.54 27.06 -7.11
CA SER A 105 0.30 27.75 -5.84
C SER A 105 -0.76 27.06 -5.01
N VAL A 106 -0.65 27.25 -3.69
CA VAL A 106 -1.58 26.74 -2.68
C VAL A 106 -2.68 27.78 -2.42
N LYS A 107 -3.89 27.34 -2.09
CA LYS A 107 -5.01 28.20 -1.72
C LYS A 107 -4.67 29.12 -0.55
N LYS A 108 -5.29 30.31 -0.49
CA LYS A 108 -4.98 31.31 0.56
C LYS A 108 -5.34 30.84 1.96
N ASP A 109 -6.34 30.00 2.10
CA ASP A 109 -6.84 29.40 3.33
C ASP A 109 -6.15 28.08 3.71
N SER A 110 -5.25 27.59 2.85
CA SER A 110 -4.46 26.38 3.11
C SER A 110 -3.02 26.77 3.48
N GLU A 111 -2.42 26.01 4.38
CA GLU A 111 -1.00 26.16 4.71
C GLU A 111 -0.12 25.49 3.65
N GLY A 112 1.05 26.09 3.39
CA GLY A 112 2.10 25.45 2.59
C GLY A 112 2.73 24.31 3.39
N THR A 113 3.01 23.20 2.71
CA THR A 113 3.67 22.05 3.35
C THR A 113 4.84 21.53 2.51
N PRO A 114 5.95 21.10 3.13
CA PRO A 114 7.08 20.49 2.41
C PRO A 114 6.68 19.31 1.53
N VAL A 115 5.63 18.59 1.91
CA VAL A 115 5.18 17.35 1.25
C VAL A 115 4.50 17.61 -0.09
N LEU A 116 3.77 18.74 -0.24
CA LEU A 116 2.91 18.96 -1.40
C LEU A 116 3.70 19.08 -2.73
N PRO A 117 4.82 19.81 -2.83
CA PRO A 117 5.60 19.87 -4.07
C PRO A 117 6.05 18.47 -4.53
N PHE A 118 6.49 17.64 -3.59
CA PHE A 118 6.95 16.29 -3.88
C PHE A 118 5.79 15.37 -4.26
N ALA A 119 4.66 15.44 -3.56
CA ALA A 119 3.47 14.69 -3.92
C ALA A 119 2.96 15.05 -5.32
N VAL A 120 2.94 16.34 -5.68
CA VAL A 120 2.63 16.80 -7.05
C VAL A 120 3.61 16.19 -8.06
N GLY A 121 4.88 16.10 -7.71
CA GLY A 121 5.92 15.50 -8.55
C GLY A 121 5.74 14.02 -8.87
N THR A 122 4.95 13.26 -8.10
CA THR A 122 4.71 11.82 -8.33
C THR A 122 3.54 11.53 -9.28
N PHE A 123 2.74 12.52 -9.67
CA PHE A 123 1.62 12.30 -10.57
C PHE A 123 2.07 12.01 -12.00
N ALA A 124 1.43 11.03 -12.65
CA ALA A 124 1.65 10.72 -14.06
C ALA A 124 1.09 11.82 -14.96
N ILE A 125 1.88 12.30 -15.90
CA ILE A 125 1.46 13.30 -16.88
C ILE A 125 0.66 12.66 -17.99
N GLN A 126 -0.38 13.38 -18.42
CA GLN A 126 -1.33 12.99 -19.45
C GLN A 126 -1.12 13.82 -20.72
N SER A 127 -1.09 13.18 -21.88
CA SER A 127 -1.06 13.91 -23.14
C SER A 127 -2.34 14.68 -23.35
N ARG A 128 -2.25 16.01 -23.43
CA ARG A 128 -3.38 16.88 -23.73
C ARG A 128 -4.04 16.52 -25.06
N ALA A 129 -3.24 16.25 -26.09
CA ALA A 129 -3.75 15.91 -27.42
C ALA A 129 -4.56 14.59 -27.39
N TYR A 130 -4.04 13.56 -26.69
CA TYR A 130 -4.74 12.28 -26.57
C TYR A 130 -6.06 12.42 -25.79
N TRP A 131 -6.03 13.07 -24.63
CA TRP A 131 -7.20 13.15 -23.76
C TRP A 131 -8.21 14.21 -24.16
N ALA A 132 -7.86 15.11 -25.10
CA ALA A 132 -8.83 16.02 -25.70
C ALA A 132 -9.90 15.31 -26.56
N VAL A 133 -9.55 14.12 -27.09
CA VAL A 133 -10.43 13.32 -27.97
C VAL A 133 -10.88 12.00 -27.32
N ASN A 134 -10.33 11.64 -26.17
CA ASN A 134 -10.66 10.42 -25.43
C ASN A 134 -11.29 10.78 -24.07
N ASP A 135 -12.32 10.05 -23.68
CA ASP A 135 -13.02 10.26 -22.40
C ASP A 135 -12.45 9.31 -21.34
N PRO A 136 -11.76 9.81 -20.28
CA PRO A 136 -11.18 8.97 -19.24
C PRO A 136 -12.22 8.25 -18.37
N THR A 137 -13.47 8.67 -18.42
CA THR A 137 -14.58 8.05 -17.68
C THR A 137 -15.14 6.81 -18.40
N LYS A 138 -14.74 6.58 -19.66
CA LYS A 138 -15.17 5.45 -20.45
C LYS A 138 -14.11 4.35 -20.46
N THR A 139 -14.56 3.12 -20.33
CA THR A 139 -13.68 1.95 -20.54
C THR A 139 -13.24 1.91 -21.99
N THR A 140 -11.94 1.82 -22.21
CA THR A 140 -11.34 1.68 -23.55
C THR A 140 -10.40 0.47 -23.59
N ILE A 141 -10.30 -0.12 -24.78
CA ILE A 141 -9.28 -1.14 -25.10
C ILE A 141 -8.09 -0.53 -25.86
N VAL A 142 -8.13 0.77 -26.13
CA VAL A 142 -7.00 1.45 -26.78
C VAL A 142 -6.01 1.87 -25.68
N PRO A 143 -4.75 1.41 -25.75
CA PRO A 143 -3.74 1.83 -24.81
C PRO A 143 -3.56 3.35 -24.82
N PRO A 144 -3.48 4.01 -23.65
CA PRO A 144 -3.23 5.45 -23.60
C PRO A 144 -1.82 5.76 -24.14
N LEU A 145 -1.70 6.95 -24.72
CA LEU A 145 -0.39 7.46 -25.15
C LEU A 145 0.48 7.70 -23.93
N GLY A 146 1.60 7.00 -23.84
CA GLY A 146 2.59 7.09 -22.77
C GLY A 146 3.87 7.80 -23.20
N SER A 147 4.77 8.03 -22.25
CA SER A 147 6.12 8.54 -22.48
C SER A 147 7.18 7.81 -21.62
N GLY A 148 6.85 6.64 -21.13
CA GLY A 148 7.72 5.79 -20.31
C GLY A 148 8.70 4.95 -21.13
N PRO A 149 9.52 4.11 -20.46
CA PRO A 149 10.53 3.28 -21.11
C PRO A 149 9.96 2.11 -21.92
N TYR A 150 8.70 1.76 -21.71
CA TYR A 150 7.99 0.72 -22.45
C TYR A 150 6.68 1.24 -23.04
N LYS A 151 6.25 0.66 -24.14
CA LYS A 151 4.93 0.85 -24.75
C LYS A 151 4.21 -0.50 -24.89
N VAL A 152 2.89 -0.49 -24.89
CA VAL A 152 2.10 -1.70 -25.21
C VAL A 152 2.31 -2.03 -26.68
N LYS A 153 2.84 -3.23 -26.93
CA LYS A 153 3.01 -3.76 -28.30
C LYS A 153 1.75 -4.44 -28.78
N GLU A 154 1.24 -5.35 -27.97
CA GLU A 154 0.01 -6.08 -28.23
C GLU A 154 -0.61 -6.60 -26.94
N PHE A 155 -1.88 -6.96 -26.98
CA PHE A 155 -2.55 -7.61 -25.85
C PHE A 155 -3.71 -8.49 -26.32
N VAL A 156 -4.05 -9.46 -25.48
CA VAL A 156 -5.27 -10.26 -25.62
C VAL A 156 -6.03 -10.15 -24.29
N LEU A 157 -7.24 -9.60 -24.36
CA LEU A 157 -8.07 -9.36 -23.17
C LEU A 157 -8.22 -10.63 -22.33
N GLY A 158 -7.91 -10.50 -21.04
CA GLY A 158 -7.99 -11.59 -20.06
C GLY A 158 -6.93 -12.68 -20.22
N ARG A 159 -5.98 -12.53 -21.15
CA ARG A 159 -4.88 -13.49 -21.36
C ARG A 159 -3.51 -12.90 -21.12
N TYR A 160 -3.12 -11.86 -21.83
CA TYR A 160 -1.81 -11.22 -21.64
C TYR A 160 -1.74 -9.80 -22.15
N VAL A 161 -0.72 -9.06 -21.70
CA VAL A 161 -0.22 -7.82 -22.31
C VAL A 161 1.28 -7.99 -22.57
N LEU A 162 1.70 -7.65 -23.79
CA LEU A 162 3.10 -7.63 -24.21
C LEU A 162 3.55 -6.18 -24.30
N TYR A 163 4.58 -5.84 -23.53
CA TYR A 163 5.25 -4.54 -23.60
C TYR A 163 6.55 -4.66 -24.39
N GLU A 164 6.87 -3.60 -25.13
CA GLU A 164 8.10 -3.46 -25.91
C GLU A 164 8.87 -2.23 -25.42
N ARG A 165 10.17 -2.40 -25.20
CA ARG A 165 11.03 -1.29 -24.81
C ARG A 165 11.10 -0.23 -25.92
N VAL A 166 11.10 1.03 -25.52
CA VAL A 166 11.29 2.18 -26.41
C VAL A 166 12.80 2.43 -26.54
N ASP A 167 13.36 2.08 -27.70
CA ASP A 167 14.82 2.13 -27.91
C ASP A 167 15.38 3.55 -27.82
N ASP A 168 14.63 4.55 -28.27
CA ASP A 168 14.97 5.97 -28.21
C ASP A 168 14.29 6.69 -27.03
N TYR A 169 14.05 5.99 -25.93
CA TYR A 169 13.46 6.58 -24.73
C TYR A 169 14.25 7.79 -24.24
N TRP A 170 13.59 8.94 -24.16
CA TRP A 170 14.20 10.23 -23.83
C TRP A 170 14.89 10.27 -22.46
N GLY A 171 14.39 9.46 -21.50
CA GLY A 171 14.90 9.40 -20.13
C GLY A 171 16.07 8.44 -19.91
N ARG A 172 16.55 7.74 -20.92
CA ARG A 172 17.58 6.69 -20.77
C ARG A 172 18.88 7.18 -20.13
N GLU A 173 19.27 8.42 -20.43
CA GLU A 173 20.51 9.04 -19.92
C GLU A 173 20.29 9.80 -18.60
N VAL A 174 19.08 9.86 -18.07
CA VAL A 174 18.81 10.43 -16.74
C VAL A 174 19.52 9.56 -15.70
N PRO A 175 20.31 10.13 -14.77
CA PRO A 175 21.18 9.36 -13.88
C PRO A 175 20.50 8.21 -13.16
N ILE A 176 19.29 8.41 -12.62
CA ILE A 176 18.53 7.39 -11.90
C ILE A 176 17.95 6.28 -12.80
N MET A 177 17.99 6.47 -14.13
CA MET A 177 17.47 5.51 -15.12
C MET A 177 18.57 4.64 -15.73
N LYS A 178 19.85 4.98 -15.50
CA LYS A 178 20.97 4.19 -16.02
C LYS A 178 21.00 2.80 -15.43
N GLY A 179 21.24 1.79 -16.29
CA GLY A 179 21.23 0.37 -15.87
C GLY A 179 19.84 -0.22 -15.64
N ARG A 180 18.77 0.50 -15.98
CA ARG A 180 17.38 0.05 -15.83
C ARG A 180 16.74 -0.28 -17.17
N HIS A 181 15.65 -1.06 -17.10
CA HIS A 181 14.81 -1.42 -18.25
C HIS A 181 15.57 -2.18 -19.33
N ASN A 182 16.27 -3.24 -18.91
CA ASN A 182 17.18 -3.98 -19.78
C ASN A 182 16.48 -4.98 -20.72
N PHE A 183 15.26 -5.41 -20.40
CA PHE A 183 14.52 -6.36 -21.23
C PHE A 183 13.95 -5.67 -22.48
N GLN A 184 14.04 -6.34 -23.64
CA GLN A 184 13.42 -5.85 -24.89
C GLN A 184 11.90 -6.01 -24.85
N PHE A 185 11.43 -7.12 -24.27
CA PHE A 185 10.02 -7.43 -24.13
C PHE A 185 9.70 -7.85 -22.69
N LEU A 186 8.53 -7.42 -22.22
CA LEU A 186 7.94 -7.86 -20.97
C LEU A 186 6.53 -8.36 -21.26
N LYS A 187 6.26 -9.62 -20.96
CA LYS A 187 4.95 -10.22 -21.12
C LYS A 187 4.31 -10.51 -19.78
N CYS A 188 3.15 -9.91 -19.54
CA CYS A 188 2.35 -10.14 -18.35
C CYS A 188 1.19 -11.07 -18.68
N ASP A 189 1.27 -12.32 -18.25
CA ASP A 189 0.20 -13.30 -18.43
C ASP A 189 -0.82 -13.24 -17.28
N TYR A 190 -2.11 -13.42 -17.59
CA TYR A 190 -3.21 -13.45 -16.65
C TYR A 190 -3.76 -14.86 -16.47
N PHE A 191 -3.87 -15.28 -15.25
CA PHE A 191 -4.43 -16.58 -14.89
C PHE A 191 -5.67 -16.39 -14.03
N ARG A 192 -6.69 -17.22 -14.26
CA ARG A 192 -7.91 -17.22 -13.41
C ARG A 192 -7.72 -17.99 -12.12
N ASP A 193 -6.83 -18.97 -12.13
CA ASP A 193 -6.59 -19.90 -11.05
C ASP A 193 -5.12 -19.85 -10.60
N GLU A 194 -4.90 -19.76 -9.29
CA GLU A 194 -3.57 -19.73 -8.69
C GLU A 194 -2.79 -21.04 -8.90
N SER A 195 -3.50 -22.17 -8.88
CA SER A 195 -2.86 -23.49 -9.08
C SER A 195 -2.33 -23.62 -10.51
N ILE A 196 -3.10 -23.15 -11.51
CA ILE A 196 -2.65 -23.14 -12.91
C ILE A 196 -1.42 -22.23 -13.06
N MET A 197 -1.37 -21.11 -12.36
CA MET A 197 -0.22 -20.20 -12.40
C MET A 197 1.04 -20.86 -11.80
N VAL A 198 0.89 -21.59 -10.67
CA VAL A 198 2.01 -22.35 -10.07
C VAL A 198 2.52 -23.42 -11.04
N GLU A 199 1.63 -24.19 -11.65
CA GLU A 199 2.04 -25.21 -12.63
C GLU A 199 2.64 -24.59 -13.90
N SER A 200 2.15 -23.43 -14.33
CA SER A 200 2.70 -22.73 -15.51
C SER A 200 4.15 -22.25 -15.30
N ILE A 201 4.51 -21.75 -14.12
CA ILE A 201 5.91 -21.38 -13.87
C ILE A 201 6.80 -22.62 -13.74
N LYS A 202 6.32 -23.69 -13.11
CA LYS A 202 7.07 -24.96 -13.02
C LYS A 202 7.26 -25.62 -14.39
N ALA A 203 6.30 -25.45 -15.31
CA ALA A 203 6.35 -25.97 -16.68
C ALA A 203 7.12 -25.05 -17.64
N ASP A 204 7.81 -24.02 -17.15
CA ASP A 204 8.57 -23.09 -17.95
C ASP A 204 7.73 -22.28 -18.99
N VAL A 205 6.50 -21.94 -18.62
CA VAL A 205 5.62 -21.06 -19.41
C VAL A 205 5.78 -19.60 -19.01
N ILE A 206 6.17 -19.37 -17.77
CA ILE A 206 6.47 -18.05 -17.16
C ILE A 206 7.88 -18.09 -16.58
N ASP A 207 8.62 -17.00 -16.73
CA ASP A 207 10.00 -16.89 -16.23
C ASP A 207 10.08 -16.47 -14.75
N VAL A 208 9.22 -15.56 -14.32
CA VAL A 208 9.27 -14.94 -12.97
C VAL A 208 7.87 -14.77 -12.41
N ARG A 209 7.74 -15.02 -11.12
CA ARG A 209 6.49 -14.79 -10.40
C ARG A 209 6.74 -14.25 -8.99
N HIS A 210 5.96 -13.25 -8.60
CA HIS A 210 5.75 -12.89 -7.20
C HIS A 210 4.72 -13.84 -6.58
N GLU A 211 5.14 -14.63 -5.58
CA GLU A 211 4.25 -15.56 -4.89
C GLU A 211 3.58 -14.89 -3.69
N SER A 212 2.28 -14.67 -3.79
CA SER A 212 1.49 -14.00 -2.75
C SER A 212 0.95 -14.94 -1.67
N VAL A 213 0.97 -16.26 -1.91
CA VAL A 213 0.36 -17.26 -1.02
C VAL A 213 1.42 -18.03 -0.26
N SER A 214 1.48 -17.85 1.07
CA SER A 214 2.46 -18.52 1.93
C SER A 214 2.42 -20.05 1.82
N LYS A 215 1.23 -20.64 1.73
CA LYS A 215 1.08 -22.08 1.53
C LYS A 215 1.78 -22.56 0.26
N GLN A 216 1.59 -21.88 -0.88
CA GLN A 216 2.23 -22.26 -2.14
C GLN A 216 3.75 -22.12 -2.03
N TRP A 217 4.22 -21.00 -1.45
CA TRP A 217 5.63 -20.78 -1.18
C TRP A 217 6.25 -21.89 -0.36
N MET A 218 5.57 -22.36 0.68
CA MET A 218 6.09 -23.36 1.62
C MET A 218 5.95 -24.79 1.10
N THR A 219 5.09 -25.06 0.10
CA THR A 219 4.77 -26.46 -0.27
C THR A 219 4.91 -26.78 -1.76
N GLN A 220 4.90 -25.80 -2.68
CA GLN A 220 4.74 -26.10 -4.10
C GLN A 220 6.02 -25.98 -4.94
N TYR A 221 7.01 -25.26 -4.46
CA TYR A 221 8.23 -24.96 -5.24
C TYR A 221 9.42 -25.86 -4.89
N PHE A 222 9.16 -27.13 -4.55
CA PHE A 222 10.15 -28.17 -4.30
C PHE A 222 10.01 -29.22 -5.42
N PHE A 223 10.84 -29.16 -6.44
CA PHE A 223 10.79 -30.02 -7.61
C PHE A 223 12.19 -30.14 -8.23
N PRO A 224 12.44 -31.12 -9.14
CA PRO A 224 13.80 -31.44 -9.61
C PRO A 224 14.61 -30.27 -10.14
N ALA A 225 14.00 -29.36 -10.89
CA ALA A 225 14.71 -28.19 -11.41
C ALA A 225 15.17 -27.23 -10.29
N GLN A 226 14.40 -27.11 -9.22
CA GLN A 226 14.79 -26.31 -8.04
C GLN A 226 15.93 -26.98 -7.28
N GLU A 227 15.90 -28.30 -7.11
CA GLU A 227 16.96 -29.07 -6.45
C GLU A 227 18.29 -28.98 -7.22
N GLN A 228 18.24 -28.92 -8.55
CA GLN A 228 19.41 -28.72 -9.42
C GLN A 228 19.86 -27.26 -9.53
N GLY A 229 19.18 -26.33 -8.88
CA GLY A 229 19.53 -24.91 -8.90
C GLY A 229 19.21 -24.20 -10.24
N LEU A 230 18.36 -24.80 -11.08
CA LEU A 230 17.88 -24.21 -12.32
C LEU A 230 16.70 -23.24 -12.09
N PHE A 231 16.02 -23.43 -10.95
CA PHE A 231 14.91 -22.61 -10.50
C PHE A 231 15.22 -22.06 -9.10
N LYS A 232 14.91 -20.80 -8.88
CA LYS A 232 15.21 -20.08 -7.64
C LYS A 232 13.95 -19.75 -6.86
N ARG A 233 14.09 -19.79 -5.53
CA ARG A 233 13.13 -19.25 -4.56
C ARG A 233 13.89 -18.23 -3.73
N GLU A 234 13.48 -16.98 -3.81
CA GLU A 234 14.17 -15.89 -3.12
C GLU A 234 13.18 -15.11 -2.26
N LEU A 235 13.51 -14.89 -0.99
CA LEU A 235 12.82 -13.95 -0.14
C LEU A 235 13.59 -12.64 -0.22
N VAL A 236 13.01 -11.68 -0.94
CA VAL A 236 13.57 -10.34 -1.11
C VAL A 236 13.06 -9.47 0.02
N TYR A 237 13.90 -9.23 1.02
CA TYR A 237 13.58 -8.31 2.10
C TYR A 237 13.50 -6.89 1.57
N LEU A 238 12.55 -6.12 2.10
CA LEU A 238 12.35 -4.74 1.68
C LEU A 238 12.79 -3.81 2.80
N ASP A 239 13.71 -2.91 2.47
CA ASP A 239 14.12 -1.81 3.35
C ASP A 239 13.15 -0.64 3.22
N ARG A 240 11.91 -0.88 3.66
CA ARG A 240 10.82 0.10 3.65
C ARG A 240 9.80 -0.27 4.72
N PRO A 241 8.85 0.63 5.05
CA PRO A 241 7.71 0.26 5.89
C PRO A 241 6.94 -0.90 5.29
N TRP A 242 6.70 -1.94 6.08
CA TRP A 242 5.90 -3.10 5.65
C TRP A 242 4.41 -2.87 5.87
N GLY A 243 4.05 -1.96 6.79
CA GLY A 243 2.69 -1.64 7.15
C GLY A 243 1.93 -2.80 7.76
N MET A 244 0.60 -2.72 7.68
CA MET A 244 -0.29 -3.78 8.14
C MET A 244 -1.00 -4.43 6.97
N TRP A 245 -0.85 -5.75 6.86
CA TRP A 245 -1.47 -6.57 5.83
C TRP A 245 -2.73 -7.24 6.38
N TRP A 246 -3.88 -6.81 5.84
CA TRP A 246 -5.19 -7.36 6.12
C TRP A 246 -5.58 -7.38 7.61
N PRO A 247 -5.34 -6.28 8.38
CA PRO A 247 -5.91 -6.12 9.70
C PRO A 247 -7.43 -6.10 9.61
N ILE A 248 -8.10 -6.42 10.71
CA ILE A 248 -9.53 -6.16 10.83
C ILE A 248 -9.74 -4.70 11.23
N ILE A 249 -10.67 -4.04 10.57
CA ILE A 249 -11.06 -2.66 10.84
C ILE A 249 -12.54 -2.56 11.17
N TRP A 250 -12.90 -1.52 11.91
CA TRP A 250 -14.25 -1.27 12.40
C TRP A 250 -14.85 -0.03 11.75
N ASN A 251 -16.14 -0.07 11.41
CA ASN A 251 -16.86 1.13 11.04
C ASN A 251 -17.30 1.88 12.31
N LEU A 252 -16.70 3.02 12.60
CA LEU A 252 -16.99 3.82 13.81
C LEU A 252 -18.31 4.61 13.70
N GLU A 253 -19.02 4.57 12.59
CA GLU A 253 -20.42 5.03 12.52
C GLU A 253 -21.36 4.09 13.27
N GLU A 254 -20.96 2.83 13.45
CA GLU A 254 -21.68 1.88 14.29
C GLU A 254 -21.41 2.18 15.77
N GLU A 255 -22.47 2.52 16.52
CA GLU A 255 -22.39 2.96 17.95
C GLU A 255 -21.58 1.98 18.80
N LYS A 256 -21.78 0.67 18.62
CA LYS A 256 -21.08 -0.41 19.34
C LYS A 256 -19.55 -0.35 19.22
N PHE A 257 -19.00 0.26 18.17
CA PHE A 257 -17.54 0.40 17.98
C PHE A 257 -17.00 1.77 18.39
N GLN A 258 -17.83 2.70 18.85
CA GLN A 258 -17.36 4.00 19.33
C GLN A 258 -16.63 3.91 20.66
N ASP A 259 -17.02 2.96 21.53
CA ASP A 259 -16.35 2.72 22.80
C ASP A 259 -15.00 2.04 22.60
N ILE A 260 -13.92 2.68 23.06
CA ILE A 260 -12.56 2.16 22.97
C ILE A 260 -12.39 0.82 23.69
N ARG A 261 -13.13 0.58 24.78
CA ARG A 261 -13.08 -0.66 25.57
C ARG A 261 -13.60 -1.85 24.74
N VAL A 262 -14.62 -1.64 23.92
CA VAL A 262 -15.14 -2.64 22.99
C VAL A 262 -14.07 -2.98 21.95
N ARG A 263 -13.42 -1.99 21.34
CA ARG A 263 -12.38 -2.24 20.35
C ARG A 263 -11.17 -2.96 20.94
N GLU A 264 -10.76 -2.58 22.15
CA GLU A 264 -9.70 -3.28 22.89
C GLU A 264 -10.09 -4.74 23.20
N ALA A 265 -11.32 -4.97 23.67
CA ALA A 265 -11.82 -6.31 23.92
C ALA A 265 -11.78 -7.19 22.66
N LEU A 266 -12.22 -6.65 21.53
CA LEU A 266 -12.16 -7.34 20.23
C LEU A 266 -10.72 -7.65 19.81
N TRP A 267 -9.77 -6.73 20.01
CA TRP A 267 -8.35 -6.97 19.76
C TRP A 267 -7.78 -8.10 20.63
N LEU A 268 -8.13 -8.16 21.91
CA LEU A 268 -7.70 -9.22 22.82
C LEU A 268 -8.24 -10.61 22.44
N VAL A 269 -9.36 -10.70 21.75
CA VAL A 269 -9.92 -11.99 21.26
C VAL A 269 -9.12 -12.55 20.08
N HIS A 270 -8.42 -11.71 19.31
CA HIS A 270 -7.65 -12.16 18.15
C HIS A 270 -6.36 -12.88 18.54
N ASP A 271 -6.19 -14.13 18.14
CA ASP A 271 -4.96 -14.91 18.32
C ASP A 271 -4.14 -14.97 17.02
N TYR A 272 -3.33 -13.95 16.81
CA TYR A 272 -2.46 -13.86 15.65
C TYR A 272 -1.47 -15.04 15.56
N LYS A 273 -0.80 -15.42 16.66
CA LYS A 273 0.23 -16.48 16.66
C LYS A 273 -0.35 -17.82 16.23
N TRP A 274 -1.54 -18.16 16.72
CA TRP A 274 -2.23 -19.37 16.28
C TRP A 274 -2.55 -19.32 14.78
N ALA A 275 -3.12 -18.21 14.31
CA ALA A 275 -3.48 -18.04 12.90
C ALA A 275 -2.25 -18.09 11.98
N ASN A 276 -1.18 -17.41 12.36
CA ASN A 276 0.09 -17.44 11.61
C ASN A 276 0.66 -18.85 11.51
N ARG A 277 0.73 -19.56 12.63
CA ARG A 277 1.27 -20.93 12.66
C ARG A 277 0.43 -21.92 11.85
N VAL A 278 -0.88 -21.93 12.06
CA VAL A 278 -1.75 -22.96 11.49
C VAL A 278 -2.11 -22.70 10.03
N LEU A 279 -2.31 -21.43 9.66
CA LEU A 279 -2.78 -21.06 8.32
C LEU A 279 -1.70 -20.50 7.42
N MET A 280 -0.61 -19.93 8.01
CA MET A 280 0.39 -19.17 7.26
C MET A 280 1.82 -19.71 7.42
N TYR A 281 1.99 -20.88 8.06
CA TYR A 281 3.27 -21.58 8.18
C TYR A 281 4.33 -20.80 8.96
N ASP A 282 3.94 -20.00 9.96
CA ASP A 282 4.80 -19.08 10.72
C ASP A 282 5.63 -18.13 9.83
N PHE A 283 5.10 -17.78 8.66
CA PHE A 283 5.82 -17.01 7.67
C PHE A 283 5.84 -15.52 7.95
N TYR A 284 4.82 -14.99 8.59
CA TYR A 284 4.63 -13.55 8.77
C TYR A 284 5.05 -13.11 10.16
N GLU A 285 5.34 -11.82 10.29
CA GLU A 285 5.56 -11.16 11.56
C GLU A 285 4.29 -10.42 12.01
N TYR A 286 4.15 -10.17 13.30
CA TYR A 286 3.06 -9.36 13.82
C TYR A 286 3.29 -7.90 13.49
N ALA A 287 2.31 -7.24 12.91
CA ALA A 287 2.39 -5.82 12.59
C ALA A 287 2.13 -4.97 13.83
N SER A 288 3.14 -4.73 14.64
CA SER A 288 3.04 -3.94 15.88
C SER A 288 2.95 -2.42 15.66
N SER A 289 2.97 -1.95 14.42
CA SER A 289 2.94 -0.53 14.05
C SER A 289 2.30 -0.34 12.69
N TYR A 290 1.63 0.80 12.48
CA TYR A 290 1.18 1.23 11.15
C TYR A 290 2.36 1.46 10.20
N PHE A 291 3.54 1.74 10.75
CA PHE A 291 4.79 2.00 10.04
C PHE A 291 5.85 0.92 10.27
N TYR A 292 5.42 -0.31 10.56
CA TYR A 292 6.28 -1.43 10.90
C TYR A 292 7.47 -1.56 9.92
N ASN A 293 8.65 -1.91 10.44
CA ASN A 293 9.92 -1.97 9.72
C ASN A 293 10.38 -0.61 9.17
N SER A 294 10.24 0.45 9.94
CA SER A 294 10.77 1.77 9.56
C SER A 294 11.05 2.66 10.76
N PRO A 295 11.88 3.71 10.61
CA PRO A 295 12.13 4.68 11.66
C PRO A 295 10.89 5.49 12.10
N MET A 296 9.79 5.37 11.37
CA MET A 296 8.50 5.99 11.69
C MET A 296 7.69 5.19 12.70
N ALA A 297 8.00 3.90 12.90
CA ALA A 297 7.36 3.06 13.90
C ALA A 297 7.75 3.54 15.30
N HIS A 298 6.78 3.51 16.24
CA HIS A 298 7.07 3.79 17.64
C HIS A 298 7.98 2.71 18.23
N GLU A 299 8.77 3.10 19.22
CA GLU A 299 9.63 2.21 19.99
C GLU A 299 9.54 2.58 21.48
N GLY A 300 9.48 1.60 22.36
CA GLY A 300 9.46 1.79 23.82
C GLY A 300 8.43 2.83 24.28
N LEU A 301 8.81 3.66 25.25
CA LEU A 301 8.01 4.80 25.71
C LEU A 301 8.22 6.03 24.79
N PRO A 302 7.29 7.01 24.81
CA PRO A 302 7.46 8.23 24.00
C PRO A 302 8.74 8.98 24.35
N SER A 303 9.50 9.38 23.32
CA SER A 303 10.66 10.27 23.45
C SER A 303 10.24 11.69 23.85
N ASP A 304 11.20 12.53 24.27
CA ASP A 304 10.92 13.92 24.66
C ASP A 304 10.22 14.69 23.53
N LYS A 305 10.64 14.52 22.27
CA LYS A 305 9.98 15.15 21.12
C LYS A 305 8.56 14.63 20.86
N GLU A 306 8.31 13.35 21.08
CA GLU A 306 6.96 12.79 21.00
C GLU A 306 6.09 13.33 22.15
N LEU A 307 6.64 13.44 23.37
CA LEU A 307 5.95 14.01 24.52
C LEU A 307 5.56 15.48 24.30
N GLU A 308 6.41 16.31 23.67
CA GLU A 308 6.06 17.68 23.31
C GLU A 308 4.79 17.76 22.45
N LEU A 309 4.57 16.77 21.57
CA LEU A 309 3.40 16.70 20.70
C LEU A 309 2.16 16.12 21.40
N LEU A 310 2.35 15.18 22.34
CA LEU A 310 1.28 14.43 22.99
C LEU A 310 0.76 15.09 24.27
N LEU A 311 1.62 15.74 25.06
CA LEU A 311 1.23 16.34 26.35
C LEU A 311 0.12 17.40 26.27
N PRO A 312 0.01 18.23 25.19
CA PRO A 312 -1.13 19.12 25.04
C PRO A 312 -2.50 18.44 25.06
N PHE A 313 -2.54 17.14 24.76
CA PHE A 313 -3.75 16.32 24.68
C PHE A 313 -3.84 15.26 25.80
N LYS A 314 -3.13 15.48 26.90
CA LYS A 314 -3.04 14.50 28.00
C LYS A 314 -4.42 14.06 28.53
N ASP A 315 -5.37 14.97 28.57
CA ASP A 315 -6.71 14.69 29.10
C ASP A 315 -7.63 14.01 28.08
N GLU A 316 -7.23 14.00 26.79
CA GLU A 316 -7.98 13.39 25.69
C GLU A 316 -7.42 12.01 25.29
N LEU A 317 -6.18 11.71 25.70
CA LEU A 317 -5.49 10.47 25.38
C LEU A 317 -5.50 9.50 26.57
N PRO A 318 -5.60 8.18 26.33
CA PRO A 318 -5.41 7.20 27.38
C PRO A 318 -4.04 7.36 28.05
N GLU A 319 -3.98 7.28 29.39
CA GLU A 319 -2.74 7.38 30.17
C GLU A 319 -1.64 6.41 29.68
N ARG A 320 -2.05 5.27 29.14
CA ARG A 320 -1.16 4.24 28.57
C ARG A 320 -0.29 4.75 27.44
N VAL A 321 -0.74 5.72 26.65
CA VAL A 321 0.06 6.37 25.60
C VAL A 321 1.38 6.91 26.13
N PHE A 322 1.38 7.38 27.39
CA PHE A 322 2.53 8.01 28.04
C PHE A 322 3.36 7.06 28.90
N THR A 323 2.75 5.97 29.39
CA THR A 323 3.30 5.16 30.47
C THR A 323 3.56 3.70 30.09
N GLN A 324 3.08 3.25 28.95
CA GLN A 324 3.21 1.87 28.51
C GLN A 324 3.73 1.79 27.07
N GLU A 325 4.57 0.82 26.83
CA GLU A 325 4.95 0.44 25.49
C GLU A 325 3.80 -0.36 24.85
N TRP A 326 3.51 -0.08 23.57
CA TRP A 326 2.61 -0.94 22.80
C TRP A 326 3.36 -2.21 22.39
N ILE A 327 2.87 -3.35 22.83
CA ILE A 327 3.44 -4.65 22.51
C ILE A 327 2.36 -5.63 22.06
N GLU A 328 2.75 -6.61 21.28
CA GLU A 328 1.85 -7.73 20.92
C GLU A 328 1.35 -8.42 22.20
N PRO A 329 0.03 -8.65 22.34
CA PRO A 329 -0.48 -9.35 23.52
C PRO A 329 0.07 -10.78 23.58
N GLU A 330 0.52 -11.20 24.75
CA GLU A 330 0.96 -12.57 24.94
C GLU A 330 -0.16 -13.55 24.60
N THR A 331 0.20 -14.63 23.91
CA THR A 331 -0.72 -15.70 23.51
C THR A 331 -0.04 -17.04 23.66
N ASP A 332 -0.79 -18.05 24.04
CA ASP A 332 -0.31 -19.44 24.07
C ASP A 332 -0.08 -20.02 22.66
N GLY A 333 -0.59 -19.34 21.63
CA GLY A 333 -0.55 -19.76 20.24
C GLY A 333 -1.35 -21.05 19.98
N PHE A 334 -2.22 -21.48 20.89
CA PHE A 334 -3.09 -22.65 20.75
C PHE A 334 -4.57 -22.28 20.62
N GLY A 335 -4.88 -20.97 20.58
CA GLY A 335 -6.22 -20.46 20.37
C GLY A 335 -7.12 -20.49 21.60
N GLN A 336 -6.59 -20.71 22.79
CA GLN A 336 -7.39 -20.74 24.02
C GLN A 336 -7.31 -19.44 24.83
N ASN A 337 -6.14 -18.85 24.95
CA ASN A 337 -5.86 -17.51 25.52
C ASN A 337 -6.78 -17.06 26.69
N ARG A 338 -6.91 -17.89 27.72
CA ARG A 338 -7.92 -17.69 28.79
C ARG A 338 -7.82 -16.34 29.48
N GLU A 339 -6.61 -15.89 29.78
CA GLU A 339 -6.40 -14.61 30.46
C GLU A 339 -6.82 -13.43 29.59
N ARG A 340 -6.46 -13.46 28.30
CA ARG A 340 -6.88 -12.42 27.34
C ARG A 340 -8.41 -12.39 27.17
N ILE A 341 -9.03 -13.56 27.04
CA ILE A 341 -10.49 -13.66 26.93
C ILE A 341 -11.16 -13.16 28.21
N ALA A 342 -10.64 -13.49 29.42
CA ALA A 342 -11.16 -12.96 30.68
C ALA A 342 -11.10 -11.44 30.69
N ARG A 343 -9.96 -10.85 30.32
CA ARG A 343 -9.82 -9.38 30.24
C ARG A 343 -10.76 -8.77 29.18
N ALA A 344 -10.93 -9.40 28.03
CA ALA A 344 -11.89 -8.97 27.02
C ALA A 344 -13.33 -8.93 27.57
N LEU A 345 -13.74 -9.96 28.30
CA LEU A 345 -15.07 -10.01 28.94
C LEU A 345 -15.24 -8.94 30.00
N GLU A 346 -14.21 -8.63 30.79
CA GLU A 346 -14.24 -7.50 31.74
C GLU A 346 -14.45 -6.16 31.02
N LEU A 347 -13.73 -5.91 29.92
CA LEU A 347 -13.86 -4.70 29.10
C LEU A 347 -15.25 -4.59 28.46
N PHE A 348 -15.82 -5.69 27.99
CA PHE A 348 -17.22 -5.71 27.53
C PHE A 348 -18.19 -5.36 28.67
N ALA A 349 -17.97 -5.91 29.89
CA ALA A 349 -18.80 -5.60 31.04
C ALA A 349 -18.68 -4.12 31.45
N GLU A 350 -17.48 -3.56 31.47
CA GLU A 350 -17.21 -2.12 31.70
C GLU A 350 -17.90 -1.25 30.65
N ALA A 351 -18.04 -1.73 29.40
CA ALA A 351 -18.74 -1.06 28.31
C ALA A 351 -20.25 -1.29 28.27
N GLY A 352 -20.80 -1.99 29.27
CA GLY A 352 -22.25 -2.21 29.41
C GLY A 352 -22.78 -3.45 28.68
N TYR A 353 -21.93 -4.42 28.36
CA TYR A 353 -22.32 -5.69 27.76
C TYR A 353 -22.13 -6.86 28.74
N SER A 354 -22.99 -7.86 28.66
CA SER A 354 -22.85 -9.09 29.44
C SER A 354 -23.39 -10.30 28.67
N ILE A 355 -22.93 -11.50 29.04
CA ILE A 355 -23.43 -12.72 28.45
C ILE A 355 -24.73 -13.12 29.16
N ILE A 356 -25.85 -13.10 28.43
CA ILE A 356 -27.19 -13.53 28.88
C ILE A 356 -27.60 -14.69 28.01
N ASP A 357 -27.88 -15.84 28.64
CA ASP A 357 -28.25 -17.08 27.95
C ASP A 357 -27.28 -17.50 26.83
N GLY A 358 -25.98 -17.22 27.01
CA GLY A 358 -24.93 -17.53 26.03
C GLY A 358 -24.74 -16.49 24.94
N VAL A 359 -25.47 -15.37 24.96
CA VAL A 359 -25.40 -14.28 23.98
C VAL A 359 -24.86 -13.02 24.62
N MET A 360 -23.84 -12.40 24.01
CA MET A 360 -23.33 -11.08 24.41
C MET A 360 -24.43 -10.05 24.15
N THR A 361 -24.90 -9.38 25.19
CA THR A 361 -26.09 -8.55 25.15
C THR A 361 -25.79 -7.18 25.78
N ASN A 362 -26.26 -6.12 25.14
CA ASN A 362 -26.23 -4.78 25.71
C ASN A 362 -27.18 -4.72 26.90
N GLN A 363 -26.70 -4.33 28.07
CA GLN A 363 -27.46 -4.36 29.33
C GLN A 363 -28.56 -3.27 29.39
N GLU A 364 -28.40 -2.20 28.62
CA GLU A 364 -29.36 -1.08 28.59
C GLU A 364 -30.50 -1.38 27.61
N THR A 365 -30.17 -1.84 26.39
CA THR A 365 -31.17 -2.04 25.31
C THR A 365 -31.73 -3.46 25.28
N GLY A 366 -31.01 -4.44 25.84
CA GLY A 366 -31.32 -5.85 25.71
C GLY A 366 -31.03 -6.46 24.33
N GLU A 367 -30.37 -5.72 23.45
CA GLU A 367 -30.05 -6.18 22.11
C GLU A 367 -28.77 -7.03 22.08
N PRO A 368 -28.71 -8.09 21.24
CA PRO A 368 -27.52 -8.90 21.07
C PRO A 368 -26.42 -8.11 20.38
N PHE A 369 -25.15 -8.34 20.79
CA PHE A 369 -23.99 -7.82 20.10
C PHE A 369 -23.68 -8.71 18.89
N THR A 370 -23.90 -8.18 17.71
CA THR A 370 -23.68 -8.90 16.45
C THR A 370 -22.63 -8.18 15.59
N ILE A 371 -21.93 -8.90 14.71
CA ILE A 371 -21.00 -8.30 13.75
C ILE A 371 -21.15 -8.96 12.37
N ASP A 372 -21.36 -8.14 11.33
CA ASP A 372 -21.34 -8.57 9.92
C ASP A 372 -19.99 -8.23 9.28
N PHE A 373 -19.20 -9.26 8.95
CA PHE A 373 -17.88 -9.11 8.35
C PHE A 373 -17.91 -9.21 6.83
N ILE A 374 -17.17 -8.34 6.16
CA ILE A 374 -16.87 -8.45 4.73
C ILE A 374 -15.37 -8.52 4.47
N PHE A 375 -14.94 -9.51 3.70
CA PHE A 375 -13.53 -9.73 3.35
C PHE A 375 -13.30 -9.56 1.85
N VAL A 376 -12.14 -9.03 1.48
CA VAL A 376 -11.79 -8.76 0.07
C VAL A 376 -11.70 -10.03 -0.78
N SER A 377 -11.45 -11.18 -0.17
CA SER A 377 -11.26 -12.45 -0.88
C SER A 377 -11.67 -13.65 -0.02
N SER A 378 -11.91 -14.78 -0.67
CA SER A 378 -12.14 -16.06 0.02
C SER A 378 -10.93 -16.53 0.84
N PHE A 379 -9.72 -16.12 0.45
CA PHE A 379 -8.51 -16.36 1.23
C PHE A 379 -8.54 -15.58 2.55
N ASN A 380 -8.86 -14.27 2.50
CA ASN A 380 -8.95 -13.44 3.69
C ASN A 380 -10.11 -13.86 4.60
N LEU A 381 -11.25 -14.25 4.03
CA LEU A 381 -12.35 -14.82 4.80
C LEU A 381 -11.88 -16.05 5.58
N ARG A 382 -11.21 -17.01 4.92
CA ARG A 382 -10.69 -18.21 5.59
C ARG A 382 -9.66 -17.87 6.67
N LYS A 383 -8.82 -16.87 6.46
CA LYS A 383 -7.86 -16.35 7.45
C LYS A 383 -8.57 -15.76 8.66
N GLY A 384 -9.68 -15.05 8.45
CA GLY A 384 -10.48 -14.44 9.51
C GLY A 384 -11.35 -15.42 10.32
N MET A 385 -11.58 -16.64 9.82
CA MET A 385 -12.48 -17.61 10.49
C MET A 385 -12.09 -17.93 11.94
N PRO A 386 -10.81 -18.12 12.30
CA PRO A 386 -10.45 -18.36 13.71
C PRO A 386 -10.85 -17.24 14.65
N PHE A 387 -10.72 -15.99 14.21
CA PHE A 387 -11.17 -14.82 14.98
C PHE A 387 -12.70 -14.81 15.11
N ILE A 388 -13.42 -15.04 14.02
CA ILE A 388 -14.88 -15.16 14.00
C ILE A 388 -15.36 -16.26 14.98
N GLU A 389 -14.73 -17.43 14.94
CA GLU A 389 -15.06 -18.54 15.86
C GLU A 389 -14.75 -18.18 17.33
N ALA A 390 -13.67 -17.42 17.57
CA ALA A 390 -13.36 -16.94 18.92
C ALA A 390 -14.42 -15.96 19.43
N LEU A 391 -14.91 -15.05 18.60
CA LEU A 391 -16.02 -14.14 18.92
C LEU A 391 -17.31 -14.90 19.23
N ASN A 392 -17.67 -15.88 18.40
CA ASN A 392 -18.85 -16.72 18.64
C ASN A 392 -18.76 -17.49 19.97
N ARG A 393 -17.56 -17.95 20.38
CA ARG A 393 -17.38 -18.64 21.66
C ARG A 393 -17.66 -17.75 22.89
N ILE A 394 -17.50 -16.44 22.77
CA ILE A 394 -17.83 -15.47 23.83
C ILE A 394 -19.22 -14.86 23.67
N GLY A 395 -20.08 -15.45 22.84
CA GLY A 395 -21.47 -15.07 22.67
C GLY A 395 -21.74 -13.93 21.68
N ILE A 396 -20.74 -13.47 20.92
CA ILE A 396 -20.93 -12.48 19.86
C ILE A 396 -21.36 -13.21 18.59
N GLU A 397 -22.58 -12.96 18.13
CA GLU A 397 -23.09 -13.57 16.90
C GLU A 397 -22.47 -12.88 15.68
N THR A 398 -21.84 -13.67 14.80
CA THR A 398 -21.14 -13.12 13.63
C THR A 398 -21.62 -13.71 12.32
N THR A 399 -21.71 -12.88 11.29
CA THR A 399 -21.80 -13.32 9.90
C THR A 399 -20.57 -12.88 9.12
N ALA A 400 -20.18 -13.64 8.10
CA ALA A 400 -19.01 -13.32 7.31
C ALA A 400 -19.18 -13.74 5.85
N ARG A 401 -18.73 -12.86 4.93
CA ARG A 401 -18.78 -13.13 3.49
C ARG A 401 -17.66 -12.44 2.75
N SER A 402 -17.38 -12.94 1.53
CA SER A 402 -16.46 -12.32 0.59
C SER A 402 -17.24 -11.97 -0.69
N PRO A 403 -17.74 -10.73 -0.80
CA PRO A 403 -18.38 -10.27 -2.03
C PRO A 403 -17.37 -10.14 -3.17
N GLU A 404 -17.85 -9.89 -4.39
CA GLU A 404 -16.97 -9.52 -5.51
C GLU A 404 -16.18 -8.24 -5.17
N VAL A 405 -14.91 -8.14 -5.64
CA VAL A 405 -13.94 -7.10 -5.19
C VAL A 405 -14.47 -5.68 -5.40
N SER A 406 -15.12 -5.38 -6.52
CA SER A 406 -15.66 -4.02 -6.76
C SER A 406 -16.82 -3.70 -5.81
N ASN A 407 -17.64 -4.69 -5.43
CA ASN A 407 -18.68 -4.53 -4.42
C ASN A 407 -18.08 -4.38 -3.01
N TRP A 408 -17.00 -5.12 -2.70
CA TRP A 408 -16.26 -4.95 -1.45
C TRP A 408 -15.72 -3.52 -1.34
N ILE A 409 -15.01 -3.02 -2.37
CA ILE A 409 -14.49 -1.64 -2.41
C ILE A 409 -15.63 -0.63 -2.20
N TYR A 410 -16.73 -0.78 -2.93
CA TYR A 410 -17.88 0.11 -2.81
C TYR A 410 -18.45 0.14 -1.38
N ARG A 411 -18.60 -1.04 -0.75
CA ARG A 411 -19.11 -1.12 0.63
C ARG A 411 -18.17 -0.46 1.64
N MET A 412 -16.87 -0.75 1.55
CA MET A 412 -15.86 -0.12 2.41
C MET A 412 -15.87 1.41 2.26
N GLN A 413 -15.86 1.92 1.04
CA GLN A 413 -15.86 3.35 0.75
C GLN A 413 -17.16 4.06 1.06
N SER A 414 -18.27 3.37 1.12
CA SER A 414 -19.61 3.94 1.40
C SER A 414 -20.11 3.67 2.82
N GLY A 415 -19.27 3.17 3.72
CA GLY A 415 -19.65 2.87 5.10
C GLY A 415 -20.67 1.73 5.26
N LYS A 416 -20.86 0.88 4.24
CA LYS A 416 -21.85 -0.22 4.25
C LYS A 416 -21.25 -1.52 4.74
N PHE A 417 -20.58 -1.49 5.86
CA PHE A 417 -19.98 -2.63 6.55
C PHE A 417 -19.93 -2.33 8.06
N GLU A 418 -19.80 -3.35 8.86
CA GLU A 418 -19.56 -3.24 10.31
C GLU A 418 -18.10 -3.57 10.62
N GLY A 419 -17.65 -4.78 10.27
CA GLY A 419 -16.26 -5.21 10.32
C GLY A 419 -15.75 -5.61 8.93
N GLY A 420 -14.47 -5.37 8.65
CA GLY A 420 -13.88 -5.73 7.37
C GLY A 420 -12.37 -5.80 7.45
N ASP A 421 -11.74 -6.23 6.35
CA ASP A 421 -10.29 -6.24 6.25
C ASP A 421 -9.78 -5.05 5.42
N ALA A 422 -8.56 -4.58 5.72
CA ALA A 422 -7.91 -3.50 5.02
C ALA A 422 -6.48 -3.88 4.62
N LEU A 423 -5.87 -3.07 3.78
CA LEU A 423 -4.45 -3.15 3.45
C LEU A 423 -3.85 -1.76 3.54
N TYR A 424 -2.89 -1.57 4.43
CA TYR A 424 -2.18 -0.31 4.58
C TYR A 424 -0.68 -0.54 4.47
N ILE A 425 -0.09 -0.02 3.41
CA ILE A 425 1.36 -0.04 3.18
C ILE A 425 1.79 1.42 3.01
N PRO A 426 2.38 2.03 4.04
CA PRO A 426 2.85 3.41 3.93
C PRO A 426 4.08 3.48 3.02
N ASN A 427 4.28 4.64 2.42
CA ASN A 427 5.56 4.99 1.78
C ASN A 427 6.52 5.54 2.86
N ASN A 428 7.79 5.72 2.48
CA ASN A 428 8.81 6.31 3.35
C ASN A 428 8.54 7.78 3.71
N THR A 429 7.61 8.43 3.01
CA THR A 429 7.18 9.81 3.27
C THR A 429 5.65 9.90 3.17
N PRO A 430 4.91 9.42 4.18
CA PRO A 430 3.47 9.15 4.09
C PRO A 430 2.56 10.38 4.17
N GLY A 431 3.00 11.58 3.92
CA GLY A 431 2.29 12.85 4.05
C GLY A 431 0.80 12.87 3.68
N LEU A 432 0.44 13.16 2.41
CA LEU A 432 -0.96 13.27 1.98
C LEU A 432 -1.77 11.98 2.13
N ALA A 433 -1.13 10.82 2.11
CA ALA A 433 -1.80 9.55 2.32
C ALA A 433 -2.39 9.45 3.74
N LEU A 434 -1.71 9.98 4.75
CA LEU A 434 -2.22 10.01 6.14
C LEU A 434 -3.54 10.77 6.27
N ARG A 435 -3.65 11.94 5.60
CA ARG A 435 -4.92 12.68 5.57
C ARG A 435 -6.05 11.84 4.96
N ASN A 436 -5.76 11.15 3.86
CA ASN A 436 -6.78 10.37 3.18
C ASN A 436 -7.23 9.14 4.00
N TRP A 437 -6.32 8.53 4.78
CA TRP A 437 -6.61 7.34 5.59
C TRP A 437 -7.20 7.65 6.96
N PHE A 438 -6.77 8.73 7.63
CA PHE A 438 -7.00 8.87 9.07
C PHE A 438 -7.59 10.21 9.50
N SER A 439 -7.64 11.25 8.63
CA SER A 439 -8.12 12.56 9.05
C SER A 439 -9.64 12.66 9.13
N SER A 440 -10.14 13.47 10.07
CA SER A 440 -11.57 13.79 10.18
C SER A 440 -12.13 14.41 8.91
N ARG A 441 -11.32 15.22 8.21
CA ARG A 441 -11.70 15.83 6.91
C ARG A 441 -12.02 14.77 5.86
N SER A 442 -11.27 13.66 5.83
CA SER A 442 -11.49 12.61 4.83
C SER A 442 -12.72 11.75 5.16
N ALA A 443 -13.13 11.68 6.42
CA ALA A 443 -14.36 10.99 6.82
C ALA A 443 -15.63 11.61 6.17
N ASP A 444 -15.60 12.92 5.88
CA ASP A 444 -16.72 13.62 5.23
C ASP A 444 -16.69 13.53 3.69
N LEU A 445 -15.64 12.96 3.12
CA LEU A 445 -15.46 12.89 1.67
C LEU A 445 -15.98 11.56 1.11
N PRO A 446 -16.89 11.58 0.15
CA PRO A 446 -17.36 10.37 -0.52
C PRO A 446 -16.20 9.60 -1.13
N LEU A 447 -16.18 8.29 -0.93
CA LEU A 447 -15.18 7.37 -1.49
C LEU A 447 -13.73 7.64 -1.01
N SER A 448 -13.56 8.23 0.18
CA SER A 448 -12.25 8.37 0.82
C SER A 448 -11.68 7.00 1.23
N GLN A 449 -10.44 6.98 1.70
CA GLN A 449 -9.84 5.77 2.30
C GLN A 449 -10.02 5.72 3.84
N ASN A 450 -10.56 6.76 4.47
CA ASN A 450 -10.93 6.70 5.88
C ASN A 450 -12.22 5.87 6.05
N TRP A 451 -12.12 4.59 5.74
CA TRP A 451 -13.25 3.66 5.77
C TRP A 451 -13.82 3.48 7.17
N MET A 452 -12.99 3.69 8.18
CA MET A 452 -13.38 3.58 9.59
C MET A 452 -14.16 4.80 10.10
N ASN A 453 -14.19 5.90 9.35
CA ASN A 453 -14.75 7.18 9.80
C ASN A 453 -14.08 7.74 11.06
N ILE A 454 -12.74 7.65 11.12
CA ILE A 454 -11.97 8.24 12.21
C ILE A 454 -12.21 9.76 12.23
N ARG A 455 -12.62 10.28 13.41
CA ARG A 455 -12.81 11.69 13.71
C ARG A 455 -12.15 11.99 15.06
N ASN A 456 -10.85 12.20 15.02
CA ASN A 456 -10.05 12.40 16.21
C ASN A 456 -9.17 13.66 16.04
N PRO A 457 -9.42 14.74 16.81
CA PRO A 457 -8.64 15.99 16.69
C PRO A 457 -7.14 15.80 16.94
N VAL A 458 -6.76 14.85 17.80
CA VAL A 458 -5.35 14.56 18.09
C VAL A 458 -4.68 13.91 16.87
N VAL A 459 -5.38 13.01 16.19
CA VAL A 459 -4.92 12.40 14.92
C VAL A 459 -4.74 13.49 13.86
N ASP A 460 -5.73 14.40 13.71
CA ASP A 460 -5.64 15.51 12.75
C ASP A 460 -4.44 16.41 13.04
N PHE A 461 -4.24 16.80 14.31
CA PHE A 461 -3.09 17.59 14.72
C PHE A 461 -1.75 16.91 14.39
N LEU A 462 -1.62 15.62 14.71
CA LEU A 462 -0.38 14.87 14.45
C LEU A 462 -0.10 14.69 12.96
N ILE A 463 -1.14 14.46 12.15
CA ILE A 463 -1.00 14.44 10.68
C ILE A 463 -0.47 15.77 10.16
N ASP A 464 -1.00 16.89 10.66
CA ASP A 464 -0.52 18.21 10.26
C ASP A 464 0.94 18.43 10.71
N LYS A 465 1.36 17.95 11.88
CA LYS A 465 2.77 17.97 12.31
C LYS A 465 3.68 17.14 11.40
N VAL A 466 3.25 15.95 10.99
CA VAL A 466 3.98 15.14 10.00
C VAL A 466 4.14 15.90 8.68
N MET A 467 3.07 16.55 8.21
CA MET A 467 3.09 17.27 6.93
C MET A 467 3.90 18.56 6.96
N GLN A 468 4.02 19.21 8.12
CA GLN A 468 4.76 20.46 8.32
C GLN A 468 6.23 20.25 8.70
N ALA A 469 6.62 19.03 9.05
CA ALA A 469 7.97 18.72 9.49
C ALA A 469 9.00 19.08 8.41
N ARG A 470 10.03 19.84 8.79
CA ARG A 470 11.13 20.25 7.92
C ARG A 470 12.40 19.44 8.16
N GLU A 471 12.58 19.00 9.41
CA GLU A 471 13.70 18.18 9.82
C GLU A 471 13.26 16.70 9.92
N ARG A 472 14.16 15.79 9.58
CA ARG A 472 13.90 14.35 9.60
C ARG A 472 13.50 13.84 10.99
N GLU A 473 14.12 14.36 12.04
CA GLU A 473 13.81 13.97 13.42
C GLU A 473 12.42 14.41 13.84
N ASP A 474 11.96 15.60 13.44
CA ASP A 474 10.61 16.08 13.74
C ASP A 474 9.56 15.29 12.98
N PHE A 475 9.87 14.91 11.74
CA PHE A 475 9.05 14.01 10.95
C PHE A 475 8.88 12.64 11.62
N TYR A 476 9.99 12.04 12.10
CA TYR A 476 9.92 10.75 12.80
C TYR A 476 9.20 10.87 14.16
N ALA A 477 9.44 11.91 14.92
CA ALA A 477 8.74 12.13 16.19
C ALA A 477 7.23 12.28 15.97
N ALA A 478 6.80 13.05 14.98
CA ALA A 478 5.39 13.23 14.67
C ALA A 478 4.73 11.94 14.16
N THR A 479 5.41 11.15 13.32
CA THR A 479 4.87 9.86 12.85
C THR A 479 4.79 8.82 13.97
N ARG A 480 5.78 8.74 14.86
CA ARG A 480 5.77 7.86 16.04
C ARG A 480 4.66 8.22 17.02
N ALA A 481 4.48 9.52 17.27
CA ALA A 481 3.36 10.00 18.10
C ALA A 481 2.00 9.62 17.49
N LEU A 482 1.85 9.80 16.18
CA LEU A 482 0.66 9.39 15.44
C LEU A 482 0.42 7.87 15.52
N ASP A 483 1.46 7.07 15.33
CA ASP A 483 1.42 5.62 15.41
C ASP A 483 0.89 5.15 16.78
N ARG A 484 1.43 5.72 17.88
CA ARG A 484 0.94 5.45 19.25
C ARG A 484 -0.54 5.78 19.43
N VAL A 485 -0.97 6.95 18.96
CA VAL A 485 -2.36 7.38 19.10
C VAL A 485 -3.29 6.48 18.32
N LEU A 486 -2.93 6.10 17.10
CA LEU A 486 -3.72 5.16 16.28
C LEU A 486 -3.84 3.78 16.93
N LEU A 487 -2.73 3.24 17.44
CA LEU A 487 -2.69 1.92 18.07
C LEU A 487 -3.47 1.91 19.39
N TRP A 488 -3.23 2.85 20.30
CA TRP A 488 -3.92 2.91 21.59
C TRP A 488 -5.41 3.28 21.49
N ASN A 489 -5.89 3.67 20.32
CA ASN A 489 -7.32 3.79 20.02
C ASN A 489 -7.95 2.51 19.46
N PHE A 490 -7.17 1.45 19.20
CA PHE A 490 -7.65 0.16 18.72
C PHE A 490 -8.55 0.27 17.49
N TYR A 491 -8.26 1.23 16.61
CA TYR A 491 -9.02 1.38 15.37
C TYR A 491 -8.92 0.14 14.48
N TRP A 492 -7.78 -0.53 14.53
CA TRP A 492 -7.50 -1.77 13.83
C TRP A 492 -7.17 -2.88 14.82
N VAL A 493 -7.54 -4.10 14.47
CA VAL A 493 -6.94 -5.30 15.05
C VAL A 493 -5.73 -5.64 14.20
N PRO A 494 -4.51 -5.34 14.65
CA PRO A 494 -3.31 -5.64 13.89
C PRO A 494 -3.21 -7.13 13.58
N ASP A 495 -2.71 -7.44 12.40
CA ASP A 495 -2.54 -8.82 11.95
C ASP A 495 -1.08 -9.01 11.54
N HIS A 496 -0.76 -9.19 10.27
CA HIS A 496 0.59 -9.52 9.85
C HIS A 496 1.28 -8.42 9.06
N ALA A 497 2.60 -8.38 9.21
CA ALA A 497 3.51 -7.68 8.33
C ALA A 497 4.22 -8.69 7.42
N MET A 498 4.46 -8.30 6.19
CA MET A 498 5.14 -9.16 5.22
C MET A 498 6.64 -8.82 5.19
N PRO A 499 7.53 -9.73 5.64
CA PRO A 499 8.96 -9.43 5.77
C PRO A 499 9.66 -9.17 4.44
N GLY A 500 9.05 -9.55 3.33
CA GLY A 500 9.63 -9.35 2.01
C GLY A 500 8.80 -9.96 0.90
N TYR A 501 9.25 -9.77 -0.33
CA TYR A 501 8.65 -10.40 -1.50
C TYR A 501 9.16 -11.82 -1.69
N ARG A 502 8.25 -12.74 -1.88
CA ARG A 502 8.55 -14.12 -2.27
C ARG A 502 8.66 -14.18 -3.77
N LEU A 503 9.86 -14.19 -4.28
CA LEU A 503 10.13 -14.25 -5.71
C LEU A 503 10.51 -15.66 -6.11
N VAL A 504 9.87 -16.21 -7.14
CA VAL A 504 10.23 -17.47 -7.77
C VAL A 504 10.53 -17.22 -9.24
N HIS A 505 11.64 -17.78 -9.72
CA HIS A 505 12.06 -17.55 -11.10
C HIS A 505 12.99 -18.66 -11.62
N TRP A 506 13.03 -18.82 -12.91
CA TRP A 506 14.08 -19.57 -13.58
C TRP A 506 15.40 -18.80 -13.51
N ASP A 507 16.53 -19.50 -13.26
CA ASP A 507 17.85 -18.86 -13.13
C ASP A 507 18.45 -18.50 -14.49
N ARG A 508 17.75 -17.58 -15.20
CA ARG A 508 18.10 -17.06 -16.52
C ARG A 508 18.57 -15.62 -16.52
N PHE A 509 18.59 -15.00 -15.33
CA PHE A 509 18.79 -13.57 -15.20
C PHE A 509 20.10 -13.23 -14.54
N GLY A 510 20.76 -12.20 -15.07
CA GLY A 510 21.78 -11.46 -14.37
C GLY A 510 21.13 -10.43 -13.45
N GLN A 511 21.77 -10.18 -12.33
CA GLN A 511 21.32 -9.25 -11.28
C GLN A 511 22.46 -8.29 -10.95
N PRO A 512 22.18 -7.02 -10.56
CA PRO A 512 23.22 -6.13 -10.08
C PRO A 512 23.87 -6.69 -8.81
N ASP A 513 25.17 -6.52 -8.71
CA ASP A 513 25.94 -6.85 -7.51
C ASP A 513 25.88 -5.68 -6.50
N THR A 514 24.65 -5.39 -6.01
CA THR A 514 24.43 -4.35 -4.99
C THR A 514 23.25 -4.72 -4.10
N ASP A 515 23.40 -4.52 -2.81
CA ASP A 515 22.34 -4.71 -1.82
C ASP A 515 21.17 -3.71 -1.98
N ILE A 516 21.41 -2.61 -2.70
CA ILE A 516 20.45 -1.51 -2.91
C ILE A 516 19.37 -1.87 -3.95
N ALA A 517 19.64 -2.80 -4.85
CA ALA A 517 18.79 -3.03 -6.01
C ALA A 517 17.41 -3.60 -5.71
N LEU A 518 17.18 -4.08 -4.51
CA LEU A 518 16.03 -4.90 -4.15
C LEU A 518 15.03 -4.19 -3.24
N THR A 519 15.19 -2.90 -3.03
CA THR A 519 14.37 -2.11 -2.11
C THR A 519 12.92 -1.92 -2.54
N GLN A 520 12.60 -2.21 -3.82
CA GLN A 520 11.23 -2.18 -4.34
C GLN A 520 10.85 -3.55 -4.86
N GLY A 521 9.73 -4.09 -4.44
CA GLY A 521 9.31 -5.46 -4.72
C GLY A 521 9.26 -5.90 -6.18
N GLU A 522 9.42 -4.98 -7.13
CA GLU A 522 9.45 -5.26 -8.57
C GLU A 522 10.70 -4.69 -9.25
N THR A 523 11.76 -4.43 -8.47
CA THR A 523 13.03 -3.90 -9.02
C THR A 523 13.72 -4.88 -9.94
N TRP A 524 13.41 -6.16 -9.87
CA TRP A 524 13.85 -7.15 -10.83
C TRP A 524 13.42 -6.79 -12.27
N LEU A 525 12.21 -6.23 -12.48
CA LEU A 525 11.77 -5.71 -13.78
C LEU A 525 12.63 -4.56 -14.28
N ASP A 526 13.09 -3.73 -13.38
CA ASP A 526 13.85 -2.52 -13.72
C ASP A 526 15.34 -2.82 -13.93
N THR A 527 15.93 -3.71 -13.11
CA THR A 527 17.39 -3.79 -12.95
C THR A 527 18.00 -5.09 -13.47
N TRP A 528 17.23 -6.16 -13.57
CA TRP A 528 17.73 -7.43 -14.09
C TRP A 528 17.89 -7.41 -15.60
N TRP A 529 18.66 -8.36 -16.12
CA TRP A 529 18.86 -8.56 -17.55
C TRP A 529 18.87 -10.03 -17.90
N TRP A 530 18.65 -10.36 -19.16
CA TRP A 530 18.79 -11.71 -19.68
C TRP A 530 20.25 -12.10 -19.71
N ASP A 531 20.62 -13.24 -19.11
CA ASP A 531 21.96 -13.80 -19.08
C ASP A 531 21.98 -15.06 -19.95
N GLU A 532 22.64 -14.96 -21.11
CA GLU A 532 22.71 -16.01 -22.10
C GLU A 532 23.28 -17.32 -21.54
N ALA A 533 24.36 -17.26 -20.74
CA ALA A 533 25.02 -18.44 -20.18
C ALA A 533 24.13 -19.15 -19.15
N LYS A 534 23.44 -18.39 -18.30
CA LYS A 534 22.47 -18.93 -17.37
C LYS A 534 21.25 -19.52 -18.08
N ALA A 535 20.76 -18.87 -19.12
CA ALA A 535 19.62 -19.33 -19.89
C ALA A 535 19.94 -20.66 -20.60
N GLU A 536 21.11 -20.77 -21.21
CA GLU A 536 21.59 -22.03 -21.84
C GLU A 536 21.71 -23.16 -20.80
N ARG A 537 22.26 -22.87 -19.61
CA ARG A 537 22.32 -23.84 -18.51
C ARG A 537 20.94 -24.36 -18.12
N VAL A 538 19.95 -23.48 -17.99
CA VAL A 538 18.58 -23.85 -17.66
C VAL A 538 17.99 -24.72 -18.77
N GLU A 539 18.17 -24.35 -20.02
CA GLU A 539 17.64 -25.12 -21.16
C GLU A 539 18.21 -26.54 -21.23
N VAL A 540 19.54 -26.69 -21.13
CA VAL A 540 20.21 -27.99 -21.09
C VAL A 540 19.75 -28.83 -19.90
N GLY A 541 19.70 -28.26 -18.70
CA GLY A 541 19.23 -28.95 -17.50
C GLY A 541 17.78 -29.41 -17.61
N MET A 542 16.90 -28.59 -18.17
CA MET A 542 15.50 -28.96 -18.42
C MET A 542 15.34 -30.07 -19.47
N GLN A 543 16.20 -30.11 -20.47
CA GLN A 543 16.22 -31.22 -21.45
C GLN A 543 16.64 -32.54 -20.79
N GLN A 544 17.63 -32.50 -19.89
CA GLN A 544 18.05 -33.67 -19.12
C GLN A 544 16.93 -34.19 -18.23
N LEU A 545 16.29 -33.30 -17.45
CA LEU A 545 15.17 -33.66 -16.57
C LEU A 545 13.94 -34.24 -17.30
N ARG A 546 13.76 -33.95 -18.61
CA ARG A 546 12.66 -34.50 -19.43
C ARG A 546 13.04 -35.86 -20.03
N SER A 547 14.31 -36.20 -20.08
CA SER A 547 14.80 -37.46 -20.65
C SER A 547 14.95 -38.59 -19.61
N ASP A 548 15.07 -38.20 -18.32
CA ASP A 548 15.05 -39.10 -17.17
C ASP A 548 13.62 -39.38 -16.71
#